data_d8b9911eeae43614d5b63cd47a89c32f
#
_entry.id   d8b9911eeae43614d5b63cd47a89c32f
#
_cell.length_a   1.000
_cell.length_b   1.000
_cell.length_c   1.000
_cell.angle_alpha   90.00
_cell.angle_beta   90.00
_cell.angle_gamma   90.00
#
_symmetry.space_group_name_H-M   'P 1'
#
loop_
_entity.id
_entity.type
_entity.pdbx_description
1 polymer ?
#
loop_
_entity_poly.entity_id
_entity_poly.type
_entity_poly.pdbx_seq_one_letter_code
_entity_poly.pdbx_strand_id
1 'polypeptide(L)'
;MALTPVRLGNTALPQDKLSADRKDCKRFGPCGVGHAALYLNSYFLDCRYYIALQDVRRVFKRVAMSKGGFTGSGLFGSIPYLVVEYGDGTEKQCTFKREEDVDSFLDYLSSLCPHIPTHSVQAEHRLAQKAQEEAHRYLEQLSPDAQAAQERLEKARAFLAGYPVLTDRLSAAAKAKRVNERTTPSHKWVALAIVLGGLIAAVYGIIAWRRHEDFGIYFTL
;
A
#
# COMPACT_ATOMS: atom_id res chain seq x y z
N MET A 1 -25.05 5.86 32.62
CA MET A 1 -24.57 7.25 32.51
C MET A 1 -23.50 7.32 31.41
N ALA A 2 -23.72 8.11 30.38
CA ALA A 2 -22.70 8.29 29.35
C ALA A 2 -21.56 9.14 29.93
N LEU A 3 -20.34 8.61 29.95
CA LEU A 3 -19.14 9.33 30.41
C LEU A 3 -18.92 10.60 29.54
N THR A 4 -18.84 11.76 30.20
CA THR A 4 -18.53 13.02 29.54
C THR A 4 -17.14 12.94 28.91
N PRO A 5 -16.96 13.29 27.62
CA PRO A 5 -15.65 13.24 27.01
C PRO A 5 -14.72 14.29 27.61
N VAL A 6 -13.43 13.93 27.73
CA VAL A 6 -12.40 14.81 28.29
C VAL A 6 -11.80 15.64 27.17
N ARG A 7 -11.62 16.94 27.40
CA ARG A 7 -11.01 17.87 26.47
C ARG A 7 -9.49 17.62 26.33
N LEU A 8 -8.99 17.65 25.12
CA LEU A 8 -7.55 17.61 24.80
C LEU A 8 -7.03 18.94 24.22
N GLY A 9 -7.84 19.64 23.45
CA GLY A 9 -7.45 20.92 22.84
C GLY A 9 -7.62 22.11 23.78
N ASN A 10 -7.29 23.31 23.27
CA ASN A 10 -7.37 24.56 24.02
C ASN A 10 -8.81 25.05 24.16
N THR A 11 -9.66 24.79 23.17
CA THR A 11 -11.03 25.29 23.09
C THR A 11 -11.99 24.40 23.85
N ALA A 12 -12.70 24.99 24.82
CA ALA A 12 -13.77 24.33 25.54
C ALA A 12 -15.10 24.54 24.80
N LEU A 13 -15.78 23.43 24.47
CA LEU A 13 -17.13 23.47 23.95
C LEU A 13 -18.15 23.41 25.11
N PRO A 14 -19.29 24.18 25.03
CA PRO A 14 -20.38 24.05 25.98
C PRO A 14 -20.91 22.64 26.03
N GLN A 15 -21.28 22.17 27.22
CA GLN A 15 -21.66 20.76 27.44
C GLN A 15 -22.90 20.36 26.64
N ASP A 16 -23.83 21.28 26.45
CA ASP A 16 -25.05 21.05 25.64
C ASP A 16 -24.70 20.82 24.17
N LYS A 17 -23.81 21.67 23.61
CA LYS A 17 -23.33 21.53 22.23
C LYS A 17 -22.56 20.21 22.07
N LEU A 18 -21.68 19.88 23.04
CA LEU A 18 -20.88 18.68 23.01
C LEU A 18 -21.76 17.40 23.05
N SER A 19 -22.82 17.41 23.87
CA SER A 19 -23.74 16.28 23.99
C SER A 19 -24.59 16.07 22.74
N ALA A 20 -25.03 17.15 22.10
CA ALA A 20 -25.74 17.11 20.82
C ALA A 20 -24.82 16.63 19.69
N ASP A 21 -23.66 17.26 19.52
CA ASP A 21 -22.69 16.93 18.50
C ASP A 21 -22.21 15.46 18.62
N ARG A 22 -22.03 14.95 19.85
CA ARG A 22 -21.65 13.55 20.08
C ARG A 22 -22.73 12.55 19.69
N LYS A 23 -24.02 12.92 19.79
CA LYS A 23 -25.13 12.06 19.35
C LYS A 23 -25.19 11.95 17.85
N ASP A 24 -24.92 13.06 17.17
CA ASP A 24 -24.98 13.18 15.72
C ASP A 24 -23.65 12.82 15.02
N CYS A 25 -22.58 12.58 15.81
CA CYS A 25 -21.26 12.26 15.25
C CYS A 25 -21.29 10.96 14.47
N LYS A 26 -20.65 10.98 13.29
CA LYS A 26 -20.42 9.77 12.50
C LYS A 26 -19.25 8.99 13.09
N ARG A 27 -19.49 7.74 13.45
CA ARG A 27 -18.50 6.88 14.08
C ARG A 27 -17.73 6.04 13.05
N PHE A 28 -16.43 5.90 13.29
CA PHE A 28 -15.50 5.08 12.54
C PHE A 28 -14.64 4.31 13.54
N GLY A 29 -14.96 3.03 13.74
CA GLY A 29 -14.31 2.25 14.78
C GLY A 29 -14.41 2.92 16.17
N PRO A 30 -13.28 3.13 16.87
CA PRO A 30 -13.27 3.69 18.23
C PRO A 30 -13.34 5.23 18.27
N CYS A 31 -13.31 5.90 17.12
CA CYS A 31 -13.34 7.35 16.98
C CYS A 31 -14.60 7.85 16.27
N GLY A 32 -14.85 9.16 16.29
CA GLY A 32 -15.97 9.77 15.59
C GLY A 32 -15.68 11.19 15.15
N VAL A 33 -16.38 11.62 14.10
CA VAL A 33 -16.30 12.98 13.55
C VAL A 33 -17.65 13.65 13.75
N GLY A 34 -17.69 14.70 14.57
CA GLY A 34 -18.85 15.57 14.73
C GLY A 34 -18.69 16.85 13.90
N HIS A 35 -19.72 17.70 13.92
CA HIS A 35 -19.68 19.00 13.26
C HIS A 35 -18.85 20.05 14.02
N ALA A 36 -18.70 19.87 15.35
CA ALA A 36 -17.97 20.79 16.22
C ALA A 36 -16.67 20.21 16.76
N ALA A 37 -16.55 18.88 16.86
CA ALA A 37 -15.41 18.23 17.47
C ALA A 37 -15.09 16.86 16.86
N LEU A 38 -13.82 16.45 16.99
CA LEU A 38 -13.38 15.08 16.81
C LEU A 38 -13.45 14.34 18.14
N TYR A 39 -13.99 13.13 18.11
CA TYR A 39 -14.08 12.23 19.26
C TYR A 39 -13.06 11.12 19.11
N LEU A 40 -12.15 11.03 20.08
CA LEU A 40 -11.01 10.14 20.05
C LEU A 40 -11.08 9.10 21.16
N ASN A 41 -10.51 7.93 20.92
CA ASN A 41 -10.50 6.88 21.94
C ASN A 41 -9.42 7.11 23.00
N SER A 42 -9.66 6.50 24.16
CA SER A 42 -8.65 6.14 25.14
C SER A 42 -8.31 4.65 24.96
N TYR A 43 -7.37 4.12 25.70
CA TYR A 43 -6.91 2.73 25.59
C TYR A 43 -8.07 1.69 25.69
N PHE A 44 -9.11 1.97 26.49
CA PHE A 44 -10.24 1.07 26.72
C PHE A 44 -11.61 1.66 26.40
N LEU A 45 -11.69 2.96 26.08
CA LEU A 45 -12.96 3.66 25.95
C LEU A 45 -13.03 4.41 24.62
N ASP A 46 -14.05 4.07 23.83
CA ASP A 46 -14.35 4.76 22.57
C ASP A 46 -14.85 6.18 22.85
N CYS A 47 -14.48 7.12 21.98
CA CYS A 47 -14.90 8.52 22.07
C CYS A 47 -14.73 9.12 23.47
N ARG A 48 -13.64 8.78 24.17
CA ARG A 48 -13.34 9.26 25.53
C ARG A 48 -12.86 10.70 25.55
N TYR A 49 -12.13 11.11 24.52
CA TYR A 49 -11.58 12.44 24.38
C TYR A 49 -12.29 13.21 23.29
N TYR A 50 -12.26 14.55 23.38
CA TYR A 50 -12.67 15.40 22.27
C TYR A 50 -11.66 16.50 22.02
N ILE A 51 -11.57 16.92 20.75
CA ILE A 51 -10.81 18.06 20.29
C ILE A 51 -11.74 18.90 19.43
N ALA A 52 -11.89 20.20 19.72
CA ALA A 52 -12.65 21.09 18.86
C ALA A 52 -12.01 21.18 17.48
N LEU A 53 -12.78 21.16 16.39
CA LEU A 53 -12.25 21.16 15.02
C LEU A 53 -11.31 22.34 14.73
N GLN A 54 -11.54 23.49 15.36
CA GLN A 54 -10.68 24.67 15.22
C GLN A 54 -9.29 24.52 15.86
N ASP A 55 -9.11 23.58 16.81
CA ASP A 55 -7.83 23.29 17.45
C ASP A 55 -7.03 22.22 16.69
N VAL A 56 -7.68 21.55 15.72
CA VAL A 56 -7.05 20.50 14.92
C VAL A 56 -6.17 21.12 13.85
N ARG A 57 -4.89 20.78 13.85
CA ARG A 57 -3.93 21.24 12.83
C ARG A 57 -3.84 20.27 11.67
N ARG A 58 -3.82 18.98 11.99
CA ARG A 58 -3.58 17.91 11.01
C ARG A 58 -4.13 16.58 11.51
N VAL A 59 -4.64 15.76 10.60
CA VAL A 59 -5.07 14.40 10.91
C VAL A 59 -4.55 13.47 9.83
N PHE A 60 -3.84 12.41 10.21
CA PHE A 60 -3.27 11.50 9.22
C PHE A 60 -3.18 10.07 9.71
N LYS A 61 -3.06 9.14 8.76
CA LYS A 61 -2.85 7.73 9.00
C LYS A 61 -1.37 7.43 9.19
N ARG A 62 -1.06 6.63 10.20
CA ARG A 62 0.27 6.03 10.42
C ARG A 62 0.08 4.54 10.57
N VAL A 63 0.84 3.75 9.82
CA VAL A 63 0.82 2.29 9.95
C VAL A 63 2.15 1.85 10.56
N ALA A 64 2.09 1.20 11.72
CA ALA A 64 3.24 0.58 12.33
C ALA A 64 3.26 -0.91 11.99
N MET A 65 4.42 -1.43 11.59
CA MET A 65 4.63 -2.86 11.44
C MET A 65 5.06 -3.46 12.78
N SER A 66 4.25 -4.34 13.32
CA SER A 66 4.64 -5.16 14.46
C SER A 66 5.55 -6.28 13.96
N LYS A 67 6.78 -6.37 14.50
CA LYS A 67 7.59 -7.60 14.38
C LYS A 67 6.82 -8.67 15.15
N GLY A 68 6.28 -9.66 14.42
CA GLY A 68 5.40 -10.68 14.95
C GLY A 68 5.91 -11.29 16.24
N GLY A 69 5.16 -11.06 17.30
CA GLY A 69 5.18 -11.83 18.50
C GLY A 69 3.94 -12.69 18.53
N PHE A 70 4.06 -13.88 18.97
CA PHE A 70 3.15 -14.92 19.50
C PHE A 70 1.61 -14.84 19.32
N THR A 71 1.08 -13.95 18.52
CA THR A 71 -0.39 -13.75 18.34
C THR A 71 -0.91 -14.27 17.00
N GLY A 72 -0.46 -15.43 16.53
CA GLY A 72 -1.19 -16.24 15.54
C GLY A 72 -1.49 -15.62 14.15
N SER A 73 -1.13 -14.37 13.89
CA SER A 73 -1.48 -13.64 12.65
C SER A 73 -0.29 -13.39 11.72
N GLY A 74 0.62 -14.36 11.61
CA GLY A 74 1.76 -14.27 10.70
C GLY A 74 2.90 -13.35 11.16
N LEU A 75 4.02 -13.39 10.45
CA LEU A 75 5.29 -12.74 10.82
C LEU A 75 5.25 -11.20 10.82
N PHE A 76 4.23 -10.56 10.23
CA PHE A 76 4.10 -9.10 10.17
C PHE A 76 2.62 -8.70 10.25
N GLY A 77 2.21 -8.13 11.39
CA GLY A 77 0.91 -7.48 11.53
C GLY A 77 1.06 -5.97 11.34
N SER A 78 0.23 -5.36 10.50
CA SER A 78 0.11 -3.91 10.41
C SER A 78 -0.88 -3.42 11.48
N ILE A 79 -0.49 -2.40 12.25
CA ILE A 79 -1.36 -1.75 13.22
C ILE A 79 -1.64 -0.34 12.68
N PRO A 80 -2.87 -0.06 12.23
CA PRO A 80 -3.23 1.27 11.75
C PRO A 80 -3.52 2.22 12.92
N TYR A 81 -2.95 3.41 12.85
CA TYR A 81 -3.18 4.49 13.78
C TYR A 81 -3.75 5.70 13.07
N LEU A 82 -4.76 6.31 13.67
CA LEU A 82 -5.14 7.68 13.38
C LEU A 82 -4.32 8.60 14.29
N VAL A 83 -3.60 9.55 13.72
CA VAL A 83 -2.82 10.54 14.45
C VAL A 83 -3.48 11.90 14.25
N VAL A 84 -3.82 12.55 15.35
CA VAL A 84 -4.40 13.89 15.36
C VAL A 84 -3.40 14.83 16.02
N GLU A 85 -2.93 15.82 15.26
CA GLU A 85 -2.07 16.89 15.72
C GLU A 85 -2.94 18.11 16.05
N TYR A 86 -2.78 18.65 17.25
CA TYR A 86 -3.56 19.78 17.76
C TYR A 86 -2.76 20.72 18.62
N GLY A 87 -3.28 21.93 18.84
CA GLY A 87 -2.63 22.93 19.68
C GLY A 87 -1.21 23.27 19.21
N ASP A 88 -0.22 23.12 20.06
CA ASP A 88 1.18 23.45 19.80
C ASP A 88 2.01 22.31 19.19
N GLY A 89 1.37 21.42 18.44
CA GLY A 89 2.03 20.27 17.82
C GLY A 89 1.95 19.00 18.68
N THR A 90 1.07 18.97 19.66
CA THR A 90 0.80 17.75 20.43
C THR A 90 0.08 16.71 19.56
N GLU A 91 0.56 15.47 19.57
CA GLU A 91 -0.06 14.35 18.83
C GLU A 91 -0.88 13.47 19.77
N LYS A 92 -2.09 13.13 19.35
CA LYS A 92 -2.88 12.03 19.92
C LYS A 92 -2.98 10.91 18.94
N GLN A 93 -2.53 9.72 19.34
CA GLN A 93 -2.61 8.50 18.53
C GLN A 93 -3.79 7.65 18.98
N CYS A 94 -4.55 7.16 18.02
CA CYS A 94 -5.71 6.29 18.21
C CYS A 94 -5.50 5.02 17.40
N THR A 95 -5.51 3.85 18.06
CA THR A 95 -5.33 2.55 17.41
C THR A 95 -6.66 2.07 16.83
N PHE A 96 -6.62 1.59 15.60
CA PHE A 96 -7.77 0.99 14.93
C PHE A 96 -7.54 -0.50 14.70
N LYS A 97 -8.64 -1.26 14.59
CA LYS A 97 -8.58 -2.69 14.25
C LYS A 97 -8.45 -2.92 12.75
N ARG A 98 -9.05 -2.05 11.93
CA ARG A 98 -9.04 -2.13 10.47
C ARG A 98 -8.54 -0.82 9.88
N GLU A 99 -7.77 -0.94 8.83
CA GLU A 99 -7.20 0.21 8.11
C GLU A 99 -8.28 1.00 7.38
N GLU A 100 -9.29 0.30 6.84
CA GLU A 100 -10.42 0.89 6.12
C GLU A 100 -11.25 1.86 6.98
N ASP A 101 -11.32 1.61 8.30
CA ASP A 101 -12.02 2.51 9.23
C ASP A 101 -11.27 3.85 9.35
N VAL A 102 -9.92 3.82 9.29
CA VAL A 102 -9.10 5.05 9.30
C VAL A 102 -9.25 5.81 7.98
N ASP A 103 -9.23 5.10 6.85
CA ASP A 103 -9.40 5.72 5.54
C ASP A 103 -10.78 6.37 5.41
N SER A 104 -11.83 5.66 5.82
CA SER A 104 -13.20 6.21 5.85
C SER A 104 -13.35 7.42 6.79
N PHE A 105 -12.63 7.43 7.92
CA PHE A 105 -12.58 8.59 8.82
C PHE A 105 -11.94 9.79 8.13
N LEU A 106 -10.79 9.60 7.46
CA LEU A 106 -10.07 10.68 6.78
C LEU A 106 -10.86 11.23 5.58
N ASP A 107 -11.49 10.36 4.79
CA ASP A 107 -12.33 10.76 3.66
C ASP A 107 -13.53 11.59 4.12
N TYR A 108 -14.19 11.17 5.21
CA TYR A 108 -15.31 11.93 5.76
C TYR A 108 -14.86 13.27 6.36
N LEU A 109 -13.71 13.27 7.07
CA LEU A 109 -13.16 14.50 7.62
C LEU A 109 -12.78 15.48 6.51
N SER A 110 -12.15 15.03 5.43
CA SER A 110 -11.78 15.88 4.30
C SER A 110 -12.98 16.46 3.58
N SER A 111 -14.10 15.74 3.53
CA SER A 111 -15.36 16.25 2.95
C SER A 111 -16.03 17.29 3.84
N LEU A 112 -15.91 17.16 5.18
CA LEU A 112 -16.51 18.10 6.14
C LEU A 112 -15.60 19.32 6.36
N CYS A 113 -14.29 19.11 6.45
CA CYS A 113 -13.28 20.11 6.79
C CYS A 113 -12.10 20.06 5.82
N PRO A 114 -12.24 20.53 4.56
CA PRO A 114 -11.17 20.45 3.55
C PRO A 114 -9.93 21.25 3.89
N HIS A 115 -10.01 22.16 4.86
CA HIS A 115 -8.88 22.96 5.34
C HIS A 115 -7.93 22.19 6.27
N ILE A 116 -8.35 21.04 6.80
CA ILE A 116 -7.50 20.21 7.67
C ILE A 116 -6.70 19.23 6.81
N PRO A 117 -5.35 19.33 6.80
CA PRO A 117 -4.51 18.42 6.03
C PRO A 117 -4.64 16.98 6.54
N THR A 118 -4.80 16.02 5.60
CA THR A 118 -4.95 14.58 5.92
C THR A 118 -3.67 13.77 5.70
N HIS A 119 -2.55 14.44 5.42
CA HIS A 119 -1.25 13.81 5.20
C HIS A 119 -0.23 14.30 6.23
N SER A 120 0.73 13.46 6.60
CA SER A 120 1.85 13.88 7.43
C SER A 120 2.76 14.85 6.67
N VAL A 121 3.52 15.71 7.37
CA VAL A 121 4.48 16.62 6.76
C VAL A 121 5.46 15.91 5.84
N GLN A 122 5.94 14.72 6.25
CA GLN A 122 6.84 13.92 5.43
C GLN A 122 6.16 13.39 4.16
N ALA A 123 4.88 13.02 4.24
CA ALA A 123 4.13 12.57 3.08
C ALA A 123 3.89 13.71 2.10
N GLU A 124 3.57 14.92 2.58
CA GLU A 124 3.45 16.12 1.74
C GLU A 124 4.74 16.45 1.01
N HIS A 125 5.88 16.43 1.70
CA HIS A 125 7.19 16.64 1.06
C HIS A 125 7.46 15.60 -0.02
N ARG A 126 7.17 14.33 0.24
CA ARG A 126 7.34 13.26 -0.77
C ARG A 126 6.41 13.42 -1.97
N LEU A 127 5.18 13.84 -1.74
CA LEU A 127 4.22 14.11 -2.82
C LEU A 127 4.65 15.32 -3.65
N ALA A 128 5.11 16.40 -2.99
CA ALA A 128 5.64 17.57 -3.67
C ALA A 128 6.89 17.25 -4.51
N GLN A 129 7.83 16.46 -3.98
CA GLN A 129 9.00 16.00 -4.71
C GLN A 129 8.61 15.16 -5.93
N LYS A 130 7.69 14.20 -5.77
CA LYS A 130 7.20 13.40 -6.90
C LYS A 130 6.51 14.25 -7.96
N ALA A 131 5.68 15.21 -7.55
CA ALA A 131 5.03 16.13 -8.47
C ALA A 131 6.05 16.98 -9.26
N GLN A 132 7.12 17.44 -8.61
CA GLN A 132 8.22 18.15 -9.28
C GLN A 132 8.99 17.22 -10.24
N GLU A 133 9.32 16.00 -9.83
CA GLU A 133 9.97 15.02 -10.70
C GLU A 133 9.11 14.66 -11.91
N GLU A 134 7.78 14.52 -11.72
CA GLU A 134 6.84 14.29 -12.81
C GLU A 134 6.75 15.50 -13.74
N ALA A 135 6.65 16.72 -13.20
CA ALA A 135 6.65 17.94 -14.00
C ALA A 135 7.93 18.08 -14.82
N HIS A 136 9.10 17.70 -14.26
CA HIS A 136 10.35 17.66 -15.00
C HIS A 136 10.42 16.58 -16.10
N ARG A 137 9.69 15.48 -15.92
CA ARG A 137 9.60 14.43 -16.96
C ARG A 137 8.74 14.84 -18.16
N TYR A 138 7.73 15.66 -17.94
CA TYR A 138 6.84 16.19 -18.97
C TYR A 138 7.29 17.61 -19.34
N LEU A 139 8.46 17.72 -19.96
CA LEU A 139 8.87 18.96 -20.63
C LEU A 139 7.88 19.22 -21.76
N GLU A 140 7.23 20.37 -21.76
CA GLU A 140 6.31 20.80 -22.83
C GLU A 140 7.00 20.87 -24.21
N GLN A 141 8.32 21.01 -24.23
CA GLN A 141 9.12 20.98 -25.45
C GLN A 141 10.23 19.94 -25.31
N LEU A 142 10.20 18.95 -26.19
CA LEU A 142 11.30 18.01 -26.32
C LEU A 142 12.58 18.74 -26.73
N SER A 143 13.69 18.37 -26.12
CA SER A 143 15.00 18.83 -26.58
C SER A 143 15.23 18.42 -28.05
N PRO A 144 16.02 19.15 -28.83
CA PRO A 144 16.27 18.79 -30.25
C PRO A 144 16.80 17.36 -30.40
N ASP A 145 17.61 16.88 -29.46
CA ASP A 145 18.11 15.50 -29.47
C ASP A 145 16.98 14.46 -29.19
N ALA A 146 16.04 14.81 -28.33
CA ALA A 146 14.90 13.96 -28.05
C ALA A 146 13.91 13.91 -29.23
N GLN A 147 13.73 15.02 -29.92
CA GLN A 147 12.96 15.08 -31.18
C GLN A 147 13.57 14.20 -32.27
N ALA A 148 14.90 14.31 -32.48
CA ALA A 148 15.62 13.45 -33.44
C ALA A 148 15.51 11.96 -33.06
N ALA A 149 15.54 11.63 -31.77
CA ALA A 149 15.36 10.25 -31.30
C ALA A 149 13.91 9.77 -31.51
N GLN A 150 12.92 10.62 -31.32
CA GLN A 150 11.52 10.32 -31.59
C GLN A 150 11.28 10.04 -33.07
N GLU A 151 11.79 10.89 -33.96
CA GLU A 151 11.67 10.65 -35.38
C GLU A 151 12.32 9.32 -35.83
N ARG A 152 13.48 8.96 -35.26
CA ARG A 152 14.11 7.66 -35.51
C ARG A 152 13.25 6.50 -35.05
N LEU A 153 12.63 6.64 -33.89
CA LEU A 153 11.69 5.63 -33.36
C LEU A 153 10.44 5.48 -34.21
N GLU A 154 9.88 6.58 -34.72
CA GLU A 154 8.71 6.54 -35.59
C GLU A 154 9.04 5.90 -36.94
N LYS A 155 10.18 6.24 -37.53
CA LYS A 155 10.68 5.60 -38.75
C LYS A 155 10.91 4.10 -38.55
N ALA A 156 11.53 3.72 -37.43
CA ALA A 156 11.74 2.31 -37.11
C ALA A 156 10.40 1.54 -36.86
N ARG A 157 9.43 2.18 -36.20
CA ARG A 157 8.09 1.61 -36.03
C ARG A 157 7.37 1.43 -37.37
N ALA A 158 7.41 2.42 -38.23
CA ALA A 158 6.81 2.36 -39.57
C ALA A 158 7.43 1.22 -40.39
N PHE A 159 8.76 1.08 -40.37
CA PHE A 159 9.47 -0.01 -41.01
C PHE A 159 9.04 -1.38 -40.45
N LEU A 160 9.03 -1.53 -39.14
CA LEU A 160 8.66 -2.79 -38.49
C LEU A 160 7.18 -3.16 -38.68
N ALA A 161 6.29 -2.19 -38.85
CA ALA A 161 4.87 -2.42 -39.14
C ALA A 161 4.68 -3.18 -40.47
N GLY A 162 5.58 -3.02 -41.42
CA GLY A 162 5.61 -3.78 -42.68
C GLY A 162 6.02 -5.27 -42.50
N TYR A 163 6.54 -5.65 -41.33
CA TYR A 163 7.06 -6.99 -41.08
C TYR A 163 6.54 -7.56 -39.74
N PRO A 164 5.24 -7.89 -39.62
CA PRO A 164 4.62 -8.30 -38.36
C PRO A 164 5.28 -9.56 -37.76
N VAL A 165 5.62 -10.54 -38.57
CA VAL A 165 6.29 -11.78 -38.11
C VAL A 165 7.68 -11.50 -37.51
N LEU A 166 8.42 -10.54 -38.07
CA LEU A 166 9.73 -10.13 -37.54
C LEU A 166 9.56 -9.40 -36.19
N THR A 167 8.56 -8.54 -36.09
CA THR A 167 8.23 -7.79 -34.86
C THR A 167 7.88 -8.71 -33.72
N ASP A 168 7.05 -9.74 -33.99
CA ASP A 168 6.67 -10.74 -32.99
C ASP A 168 7.88 -11.55 -32.52
N ARG A 169 8.74 -11.98 -33.44
CA ARG A 169 9.98 -12.72 -33.09
C ARG A 169 10.94 -11.86 -32.29
N LEU A 170 11.13 -10.59 -32.65
CA LEU A 170 11.98 -9.65 -31.91
C LEU A 170 11.41 -9.37 -30.51
N SER A 171 10.10 -9.18 -30.39
CA SER A 171 9.46 -8.95 -29.11
C SER A 171 9.57 -10.17 -28.18
N ALA A 172 9.40 -11.37 -28.73
CA ALA A 172 9.58 -12.63 -28.00
C ALA A 172 11.03 -12.82 -27.54
N ALA A 173 12.00 -12.56 -28.43
CA ALA A 173 13.43 -12.63 -28.10
C ALA A 173 13.84 -11.60 -27.04
N ALA A 174 13.35 -10.36 -27.14
CA ALA A 174 13.61 -9.31 -26.16
C ALA A 174 12.97 -9.64 -24.80
N LYS A 175 11.79 -10.26 -24.79
CA LYS A 175 11.13 -10.75 -23.56
C LYS A 175 11.93 -11.87 -22.91
N ALA A 176 12.36 -12.84 -23.71
CA ALA A 176 13.18 -13.97 -23.24
C ALA A 176 14.52 -13.49 -22.66
N LYS A 177 15.18 -12.52 -23.32
CA LYS A 177 16.42 -11.92 -22.82
C LYS A 177 16.19 -11.23 -21.46
N ARG A 178 15.15 -10.41 -21.32
CA ARG A 178 14.81 -9.73 -20.05
C ARG A 178 14.53 -10.72 -18.93
N VAL A 179 13.81 -11.80 -19.20
CA VAL A 179 13.56 -12.85 -18.21
C VAL A 179 14.87 -13.52 -17.79
N ASN A 180 15.74 -13.83 -18.77
CA ASN A 180 17.03 -14.45 -18.49
C ASN A 180 17.96 -13.53 -17.66
N GLU A 181 17.97 -12.22 -17.93
CA GLU A 181 18.77 -11.23 -17.20
C GLU A 181 18.26 -11.01 -15.75
N ARG A 182 16.93 -11.12 -15.53
CA ARG A 182 16.32 -10.98 -14.20
C ARG A 182 16.45 -12.26 -13.36
N THR A 183 16.70 -13.42 -13.99
CA THR A 183 16.81 -14.68 -13.28
C THR A 183 18.21 -14.84 -12.69
N THR A 184 18.28 -14.95 -11.37
CA THR A 184 19.55 -15.17 -10.67
C THR A 184 20.19 -16.49 -11.09
N PRO A 185 21.53 -16.61 -11.12
CA PRO A 185 22.21 -17.85 -11.49
C PRO A 185 21.76 -19.09 -10.67
N SER A 186 21.48 -18.88 -9.38
CA SER A 186 20.99 -19.95 -8.49
C SER A 186 19.67 -20.57 -8.99
N HIS A 187 18.71 -19.77 -9.44
CA HIS A 187 17.45 -20.29 -9.98
C HIS A 187 17.63 -21.09 -11.28
N LYS A 188 18.60 -20.70 -12.12
CA LYS A 188 18.93 -21.44 -13.34
C LYS A 188 19.49 -22.83 -13.02
N TRP A 189 20.36 -22.93 -12.00
CA TRP A 189 20.90 -24.20 -11.55
C TRP A 189 19.84 -25.10 -10.92
N VAL A 190 18.92 -24.55 -10.14
CA VAL A 190 17.80 -25.31 -9.56
C VAL A 190 16.87 -25.83 -10.66
N ALA A 191 16.52 -25.00 -11.64
CA ALA A 191 15.70 -25.43 -12.76
C ALA A 191 16.38 -26.55 -13.58
N LEU A 192 17.70 -26.43 -13.84
CA LEU A 192 18.47 -27.45 -14.52
C LEU A 192 18.49 -28.77 -13.73
N ALA A 193 18.68 -28.71 -12.42
CA ALA A 193 18.66 -29.89 -11.55
C ALA A 193 17.30 -30.61 -11.57
N ILE A 194 16.21 -29.85 -11.56
CA ILE A 194 14.85 -30.41 -11.66
C ILE A 194 14.64 -31.12 -13.01
N VAL A 195 15.06 -30.51 -14.12
CA VAL A 195 14.93 -31.10 -15.46
C VAL A 195 15.77 -32.37 -15.56
N LEU A 196 17.02 -32.34 -15.10
CA LEU A 196 17.90 -33.52 -15.09
C LEU A 196 17.35 -34.64 -14.21
N GLY A 197 16.84 -34.30 -13.01
CA GLY A 197 16.19 -35.26 -12.11
C GLY A 197 14.96 -35.91 -12.76
N GLY A 198 14.12 -35.11 -13.42
CA GLY A 198 12.96 -35.60 -14.17
C GLY A 198 13.34 -36.54 -15.34
N LEU A 199 14.40 -36.21 -16.09
CA LEU A 199 14.91 -37.07 -17.16
C LEU A 199 15.43 -38.43 -16.63
N ILE A 200 16.21 -38.38 -15.53
CA ILE A 200 16.72 -39.61 -14.89
C ILE A 200 15.55 -40.47 -14.41
N ALA A 201 14.56 -39.88 -13.75
CA ALA A 201 13.38 -40.57 -13.27
C ALA A 201 12.57 -41.19 -14.45
N ALA A 202 12.42 -40.46 -15.54
CA ALA A 202 11.74 -40.96 -16.74
C ALA A 202 12.48 -42.17 -17.38
N VAL A 203 13.81 -42.06 -17.51
CA VAL A 203 14.64 -43.18 -18.05
C VAL A 203 14.56 -44.39 -17.12
N TYR A 204 14.66 -44.19 -15.81
CA TYR A 204 14.51 -45.27 -14.85
C TYR A 204 13.12 -45.90 -14.91
N GLY A 205 12.09 -45.09 -15.03
CA GLY A 205 10.71 -45.56 -15.22
C GLY A 205 10.52 -46.45 -16.45
N ILE A 206 11.12 -46.07 -17.57
CA ILE A 206 11.04 -46.88 -18.81
C ILE A 206 11.80 -48.21 -18.64
N ILE A 207 12.95 -48.21 -17.98
CA ILE A 207 13.75 -49.40 -17.73
C ILE A 207 13.01 -50.37 -16.79
N ALA A 208 12.45 -49.85 -15.70
CA ALA A 208 11.69 -50.65 -14.75
C ALA A 208 10.42 -51.25 -15.36
N TRP A 209 9.69 -50.45 -16.18
CA TRP A 209 8.54 -50.96 -16.94
C TRP A 209 8.90 -52.10 -17.91
N ARG A 210 10.07 -51.99 -18.58
CA ARG A 210 10.57 -53.07 -19.45
C ARG A 210 10.96 -54.33 -18.68
N ARG A 211 11.37 -54.17 -17.40
CA ARG A 211 11.78 -55.33 -16.55
C ARG A 211 10.63 -55.98 -15.80
N HIS A 212 9.40 -55.50 -15.95
CA HIS A 212 8.22 -55.96 -15.18
C HIS A 212 8.43 -55.92 -13.65
N GLU A 213 9.23 -54.97 -13.14
CA GLU A 213 9.37 -54.76 -11.73
C GLU A 213 8.21 -53.90 -11.21
N ASP A 214 7.56 -54.34 -10.09
CA ASP A 214 6.41 -53.64 -9.50
C ASP A 214 6.80 -52.28 -8.98
N PHE A 215 6.30 -51.21 -9.63
CA PHE A 215 6.59 -49.81 -9.35
C PHE A 215 5.92 -49.25 -8.07
N GLY A 216 5.18 -50.11 -7.35
CA GLY A 216 4.23 -49.68 -6.30
C GLY A 216 4.81 -49.18 -4.99
N ILE A 217 6.10 -49.31 -4.68
CA ILE A 217 6.58 -49.13 -3.31
C ILE A 217 7.44 -47.85 -3.13
N TYR A 218 8.02 -47.27 -4.18
CA TYR A 218 9.00 -46.18 -4.04
C TYR A 218 8.47 -44.76 -4.26
N PHE A 219 7.19 -44.58 -4.55
CA PHE A 219 6.57 -43.25 -4.79
C PHE A 219 5.56 -42.82 -3.71
N THR A 220 5.50 -43.48 -2.57
CA THR A 220 4.60 -43.14 -1.44
C THR A 220 5.35 -42.76 -0.18
N LEU A 221 6.46 -42.06 -0.29
CA LEU A 221 7.12 -41.36 0.83
C LEU A 221 7.33 -39.91 0.51
#